data_189fe18377b9421e0c78a1b5457dac5c
#
_entry.id   189fe18377b9421e0c78a1b5457dac5c
#
_cell.length_a   1.000
_cell.length_b   1.000
_cell.length_c   1.000
_cell.angle_alpha   90.00
_cell.angle_beta   90.00
_cell.angle_gamma   90.00
#
_symmetry.space_group_name_H-M   'P 1'
#
loop_
_entity.id
_entity.type
_entity.pdbx_description
1 polymer ?
#
loop_
_entity_poly.entity_id
_entity_poly.type
_entity_poly.pdbx_seq_one_letter_code
_entity_poly.pdbx_strand_id
1 'polypeptide(L)'
;SGLHALIYYRFSHWLYRHHCLFLARMVSQFARFMTGVEIHPGATIGRGLFIDHGSGVVIGETAIIGDNCTIYQGVTLGGTGKDHGKRHPTLEDNVLIGSGAKVLGPFTVGANSRIAAGAVVLDEVPPNATAVGVPARVVRVNGRKVDSDMDQVHIPDPVSQELCRLRGMIEQLEKEVKLLKTNKGEGQHEDL
;
A
#
# COMPACT_ATOMS: atom_id res chain seq x y z
N SER A 1 1.84 2.19 23.78
CA SER A 1 3.13 1.82 23.13
C SER A 1 3.62 2.91 22.19
N GLY A 2 2.77 3.52 21.36
CA GLY A 2 3.17 4.51 20.33
C GLY A 2 3.92 5.72 20.88
N LEU A 3 3.45 6.33 21.97
CA LEU A 3 4.11 7.48 22.60
C LEU A 3 5.55 7.13 23.05
N HIS A 4 5.73 5.98 23.71
CA HIS A 4 7.08 5.56 24.15
C HIS A 4 7.99 5.31 22.96
N ALA A 5 7.49 4.69 21.89
CA ALA A 5 8.26 4.48 20.66
C ALA A 5 8.75 5.81 20.07
N LEU A 6 7.90 6.85 20.05
CA LEU A 6 8.28 8.17 19.55
C LEU A 6 9.31 8.88 20.45
N ILE A 7 9.23 8.72 21.77
CA ILE A 7 10.23 9.28 22.69
C ILE A 7 11.60 8.64 22.40
N TYR A 8 11.69 7.31 22.36
CA TYR A 8 12.93 6.61 22.00
C TYR A 8 13.42 6.98 20.59
N TYR A 9 12.49 7.10 19.62
CA TYR A 9 12.84 7.53 18.27
C TYR A 9 13.47 8.93 18.27
N ARG A 10 12.90 9.93 18.94
CA ARG A 10 13.47 11.29 18.97
C ARG A 10 14.89 11.30 19.51
N PHE A 11 15.16 10.51 20.55
CA PHE A 11 16.50 10.37 21.11
C PHE A 11 17.46 9.63 20.16
N SER A 12 17.04 8.50 19.57
CA SER A 12 17.85 7.77 18.60
C SER A 12 18.11 8.57 17.33
N HIS A 13 17.13 9.34 16.86
CA HIS A 13 17.30 10.25 15.72
C HIS A 13 18.31 11.37 16.01
N TRP A 14 18.29 11.93 17.21
CA TRP A 14 19.28 12.92 17.63
C TRP A 14 20.68 12.32 17.62
N LEU A 15 20.89 11.12 18.15
CA LEU A 15 22.17 10.41 18.08
C LEU A 15 22.60 10.15 16.63
N TYR A 16 21.66 9.73 15.77
CA TYR A 16 21.92 9.47 14.36
C TYR A 16 22.43 10.73 13.65
N ARG A 17 21.79 11.87 13.88
CA ARG A 17 22.22 13.16 13.32
C ARG A 17 23.58 13.64 13.83
N HIS A 18 24.01 13.19 14.99
CA HIS A 18 25.35 13.46 15.55
C HIS A 18 26.37 12.36 15.17
N HIS A 19 26.09 11.57 14.15
CA HIS A 19 26.94 10.48 13.66
C HIS A 19 27.27 9.37 14.68
N CYS A 20 26.53 9.30 15.80
CA CYS A 20 26.64 8.22 16.79
C CYS A 20 25.77 7.01 16.33
N LEU A 21 26.08 6.46 15.13
CA LEU A 21 25.22 5.50 14.44
C LEU A 21 25.00 4.21 15.25
N PHE A 22 26.03 3.70 15.89
CA PHE A 22 25.94 2.48 16.71
C PHE A 22 24.98 2.67 17.89
N LEU A 23 25.13 3.76 18.66
CA LEU A 23 24.25 4.06 19.78
C LEU A 23 22.82 4.35 19.33
N ALA A 24 22.63 5.09 18.24
CA ALA A 24 21.34 5.32 17.64
C ALA A 24 20.62 4.00 17.30
N ARG A 25 21.35 3.04 16.73
CA ARG A 25 20.81 1.74 16.40
C ARG A 25 20.51 0.89 17.63
N MET A 26 21.35 0.91 18.64
CA MET A 26 21.09 0.23 19.93
C MET A 26 19.80 0.75 20.57
N VAL A 27 19.62 2.06 20.67
CA VAL A 27 18.40 2.66 21.24
C VAL A 27 17.18 2.29 20.41
N SER A 28 17.27 2.30 19.09
CA SER A 28 16.18 1.91 18.19
C SER A 28 15.79 0.43 18.38
N GLN A 29 16.74 -0.49 18.52
CA GLN A 29 16.45 -1.91 18.77
C GLN A 29 15.86 -2.15 20.16
N PHE A 30 16.35 -1.43 21.17
CA PHE A 30 15.74 -1.47 22.51
C PHE A 30 14.30 -0.97 22.48
N ALA A 31 14.03 0.14 21.79
CA ALA A 31 12.69 0.67 21.62
C ALA A 31 11.75 -0.36 20.97
N ARG A 32 12.20 -1.02 19.90
CA ARG A 32 11.46 -2.11 19.25
C ARG A 32 11.12 -3.25 20.23
N PHE A 33 12.10 -3.68 21.01
CA PHE A 33 11.91 -4.74 22.02
C PHE A 33 10.85 -4.34 23.05
N MET A 34 10.90 -3.11 23.55
CA MET A 34 9.99 -2.62 24.60
C MET A 34 8.59 -2.28 24.09
N THR A 35 8.44 -1.85 22.84
CA THR A 35 7.18 -1.27 22.33
C THR A 35 6.52 -2.08 21.23
N GLY A 36 7.26 -2.98 20.58
CA GLY A 36 6.82 -3.69 19.37
C GLY A 36 6.77 -2.80 18.10
N VAL A 37 7.28 -1.55 18.19
CA VAL A 37 7.32 -0.58 17.09
C VAL A 37 8.77 -0.40 16.62
N GLU A 38 9.03 -0.64 15.35
CA GLU A 38 10.34 -0.40 14.75
C GLU A 38 10.36 0.93 14.00
N ILE A 39 11.16 1.87 14.46
CA ILE A 39 11.43 3.13 13.75
C ILE A 39 12.92 3.24 13.52
N HIS A 40 13.33 3.32 12.25
CA HIS A 40 14.73 3.54 11.94
C HIS A 40 15.16 4.96 12.36
N PRO A 41 16.30 5.14 13.02
CA PRO A 41 16.73 6.47 13.51
C PRO A 41 16.97 7.48 12.38
N GLY A 42 17.21 7.03 11.15
CA GLY A 42 17.34 7.88 9.97
C GLY A 42 16.02 8.42 9.41
N ALA A 43 14.87 7.86 9.79
CA ALA A 43 13.56 8.37 9.35
C ALA A 43 13.37 9.83 9.77
N THR A 44 12.60 10.58 8.98
CA THR A 44 12.22 11.96 9.30
C THR A 44 10.73 12.01 9.63
N ILE A 45 10.40 12.41 10.87
CA ILE A 45 9.01 12.42 11.35
C ILE A 45 8.67 13.82 11.86
N GLY A 46 7.61 14.40 11.32
CA GLY A 46 7.05 15.68 11.70
C GLY A 46 6.43 15.69 13.11
N ARG A 47 5.53 16.63 13.36
CA ARG A 47 4.84 16.79 14.64
C ARG A 47 3.51 16.06 14.63
N GLY A 48 3.03 15.68 15.82
CA GLY A 48 1.68 15.12 15.96
C GLY A 48 1.46 13.73 15.35
N LEU A 49 2.53 12.97 15.04
CA LEU A 49 2.35 11.57 14.64
C LEU A 49 1.68 10.77 15.75
N PHE A 50 0.55 10.17 15.43
CA PHE A 50 -0.18 9.27 16.32
C PHE A 50 -0.04 7.82 15.86
N ILE A 51 0.50 6.96 16.73
CA ILE A 51 0.63 5.52 16.49
C ILE A 51 -0.34 4.81 17.43
N ASP A 52 -1.43 4.31 16.86
CA ASP A 52 -2.44 3.58 17.61
C ASP A 52 -2.16 2.08 17.61
N HIS A 53 -2.28 1.45 18.78
CA HIS A 53 -1.92 0.06 19.06
C HIS A 53 -0.46 -0.31 18.80
N GLY A 54 0.16 0.16 17.78
CA GLY A 54 1.60 0.19 17.46
C GLY A 54 2.28 -1.15 17.17
N SER A 55 1.79 -2.28 17.64
CA SER A 55 2.44 -3.58 17.49
C SER A 55 2.70 -3.89 16.00
N GLY A 56 3.95 -4.24 15.66
CA GLY A 56 4.34 -4.62 14.31
C GLY A 56 4.41 -3.46 13.31
N VAL A 57 4.38 -2.20 13.77
CA VAL A 57 4.67 -1.04 12.91
C VAL A 57 6.15 -1.02 12.57
N VAL A 58 6.46 -0.82 11.28
CA VAL A 58 7.84 -0.68 10.78
C VAL A 58 7.95 0.58 9.94
N ILE A 59 8.85 1.49 10.35
CA ILE A 59 9.17 2.73 9.62
C ILE A 59 10.62 2.68 9.19
N GLY A 60 10.85 2.62 7.88
CA GLY A 60 12.17 2.45 7.28
C GLY A 60 13.04 3.72 7.29
N GLU A 61 14.32 3.55 7.01
CA GLU A 61 15.39 4.55 7.15
C GLU A 61 15.11 5.89 6.46
N THR A 62 14.69 5.85 5.20
CA THR A 62 14.48 7.05 4.40
C THR A 62 13.00 7.47 4.31
N ALA A 63 12.15 6.93 5.21
CA ALA A 63 10.76 7.35 5.30
C ALA A 63 10.67 8.81 5.78
N ILE A 64 9.75 9.54 5.19
CA ILE A 64 9.41 10.90 5.60
C ILE A 64 7.94 10.91 5.98
N ILE A 65 7.62 11.43 7.15
CA ILE A 65 6.25 11.52 7.65
C ILE A 65 5.99 12.98 8.04
N GLY A 66 5.00 13.58 7.43
CA GLY A 66 4.54 14.94 7.70
C GLY A 66 3.87 15.09 9.06
N ASP A 67 3.19 16.20 9.24
CA ASP A 67 2.55 16.55 10.50
C ASP A 67 1.17 15.87 10.64
N ASN A 68 0.78 15.57 11.89
CA ASN A 68 -0.56 15.05 12.26
C ASN A 68 -0.98 13.76 11.54
N CYS A 69 -0.03 12.93 11.15
CA CYS A 69 -0.32 11.62 10.58
C CYS A 69 -0.80 10.62 11.64
N THR A 70 -1.58 9.65 11.20
CA THR A 70 -2.06 8.54 12.04
C THR A 70 -1.67 7.21 11.42
N ILE A 71 -1.05 6.33 12.20
CA ILE A 71 -0.59 5.01 11.78
C ILE A 71 -1.13 3.96 12.75
N TYR A 72 -1.77 2.93 12.22
CA TYR A 72 -2.27 1.80 13.01
C TYR A 72 -1.26 0.64 13.05
N GLN A 73 -1.56 -0.35 13.90
CA GLN A 73 -0.72 -1.54 14.07
C GLN A 73 -0.45 -2.28 12.76
N GLY A 74 0.71 -2.93 12.69
CA GLY A 74 1.11 -3.77 11.57
C GLY A 74 1.43 -3.03 10.27
N VAL A 75 1.40 -1.70 10.27
CA VAL A 75 1.76 -0.88 9.10
C VAL A 75 3.26 -1.00 8.80
N THR A 76 3.60 -1.06 7.52
CA THR A 76 4.98 -1.01 7.05
C THR A 76 5.17 0.14 6.07
N LEU A 77 6.06 1.07 6.39
CA LEU A 77 6.59 2.06 5.45
C LEU A 77 7.95 1.55 4.98
N GLY A 78 7.93 0.76 3.91
CA GLY A 78 9.06 -0.04 3.43
C GLY A 78 9.59 0.40 2.07
N GLY A 79 10.75 -0.14 1.70
CA GLY A 79 11.32 -0.04 0.35
C GLY A 79 11.04 -1.29 -0.47
N THR A 80 11.20 -1.20 -1.79
CA THR A 80 11.04 -2.33 -2.72
C THR A 80 12.29 -3.21 -2.82
N GLY A 81 13.42 -2.80 -2.22
CA GLY A 81 14.70 -3.47 -2.34
C GLY A 81 15.46 -3.20 -3.65
N LYS A 82 14.87 -2.46 -4.59
CA LYS A 82 15.46 -2.11 -5.91
C LYS A 82 16.11 -0.74 -5.91
N ASP A 83 15.64 0.18 -5.06
CA ASP A 83 16.05 1.57 -5.05
C ASP A 83 17.23 1.81 -4.12
N HIS A 84 18.16 2.66 -4.53
CA HIS A 84 19.28 3.16 -3.72
C HIS A 84 18.96 4.57 -3.23
N GLY A 85 19.44 4.93 -2.04
CA GLY A 85 19.18 6.24 -1.42
C GLY A 85 17.77 6.35 -0.85
N LYS A 86 16.95 7.25 -1.38
CA LYS A 86 15.52 7.39 -1.02
C LYS A 86 14.74 6.18 -1.56
N ARG A 87 14.34 5.26 -0.67
CA ARG A 87 13.67 3.99 -1.00
C ARG A 87 12.40 3.73 -0.22
N HIS A 88 12.10 4.55 0.77
CA HIS A 88 10.90 4.46 1.59
C HIS A 88 9.94 5.62 1.27
N PRO A 89 8.64 5.46 1.53
CA PRO A 89 7.63 6.44 1.16
C PRO A 89 7.77 7.78 1.91
N THR A 90 7.14 8.78 1.32
CA THR A 90 6.86 10.07 1.95
C THR A 90 5.36 10.14 2.22
N LEU A 91 4.97 10.35 3.45
CA LEU A 91 3.61 10.71 3.84
C LEU A 91 3.56 12.22 4.05
N GLU A 92 2.69 12.90 3.35
CA GLU A 92 2.42 14.32 3.60
C GLU A 92 1.56 14.49 4.86
N ASP A 93 1.10 15.72 5.14
CA ASP A 93 0.38 16.03 6.38
C ASP A 93 -1.01 15.38 6.43
N ASN A 94 -1.45 15.07 7.65
CA ASN A 94 -2.78 14.52 7.96
C ASN A 94 -3.10 13.18 7.26
N VAL A 95 -2.10 12.41 6.86
CA VAL A 95 -2.28 11.09 6.25
C VAL A 95 -2.67 10.06 7.31
N LEU A 96 -3.65 9.21 6.98
CA LEU A 96 -4.07 8.09 7.80
C LEU A 96 -3.74 6.77 7.12
N ILE A 97 -2.98 5.91 7.80
CA ILE A 97 -2.63 4.56 7.33
C ILE A 97 -3.32 3.52 8.21
N GLY A 98 -4.27 2.81 7.63
CA GLY A 98 -5.06 1.78 8.30
C GLY A 98 -4.24 0.55 8.70
N SER A 99 -4.79 -0.24 9.63
CA SER A 99 -4.11 -1.39 10.22
C SER A 99 -3.63 -2.40 9.18
N GLY A 100 -2.39 -2.87 9.35
CA GLY A 100 -1.79 -3.88 8.48
C GLY A 100 -1.42 -3.41 7.07
N ALA A 101 -1.69 -2.15 6.70
CA ALA A 101 -1.35 -1.63 5.38
C ALA A 101 0.16 -1.60 5.14
N LYS A 102 0.56 -1.81 3.88
CA LYS A 102 1.95 -1.78 3.42
C LYS A 102 2.09 -0.68 2.38
N VAL A 103 3.00 0.26 2.61
CA VAL A 103 3.34 1.33 1.65
C VAL A 103 4.80 1.09 1.26
N LEU A 104 5.03 0.66 0.03
CA LEU A 104 6.31 0.08 -0.39
C LEU A 104 6.87 0.80 -1.62
N GLY A 105 7.84 1.67 -1.42
CA GLY A 105 8.53 2.40 -2.49
C GLY A 105 8.80 3.87 -2.15
N PRO A 106 9.59 4.58 -2.97
CA PRO A 106 10.02 5.95 -2.71
C PRO A 106 9.02 7.03 -3.17
N PHE A 107 7.75 6.67 -3.33
CA PHE A 107 6.70 7.58 -3.79
C PHE A 107 6.03 8.35 -2.64
N THR A 108 5.15 9.28 -3.00
CA THR A 108 4.44 10.15 -2.06
C THR A 108 2.98 9.72 -1.88
N VAL A 109 2.54 9.72 -0.63
CA VAL A 109 1.12 9.67 -0.26
C VAL A 109 0.71 11.09 0.11
N GLY A 110 -0.12 11.69 -0.73
CA GLY A 110 -0.51 13.10 -0.65
C GLY A 110 -1.34 13.42 0.60
N ALA A 111 -1.33 14.71 0.97
CA ALA A 111 -1.94 15.22 2.18
C ALA A 111 -3.43 14.87 2.31
N ASN A 112 -3.88 14.67 3.56
CA ASN A 112 -5.25 14.30 3.91
C ASN A 112 -5.74 12.98 3.30
N SER A 113 -4.84 12.16 2.75
CA SER A 113 -5.20 10.87 2.16
C SER A 113 -5.39 9.79 3.21
N ARG A 114 -6.16 8.77 2.84
CA ARG A 114 -6.47 7.63 3.69
C ARG A 114 -6.14 6.33 2.97
N ILE A 115 -5.32 5.51 3.60
CA ILE A 115 -5.01 4.16 3.15
C ILE A 115 -5.82 3.18 3.99
N ALA A 116 -6.63 2.36 3.35
CA ALA A 116 -7.48 1.39 4.03
C ALA A 116 -6.67 0.30 4.75
N ALA A 117 -7.28 -0.33 5.74
CA ALA A 117 -6.68 -1.46 6.42
C ALA A 117 -6.34 -2.60 5.44
N GLY A 118 -5.17 -3.22 5.61
CA GLY A 118 -4.68 -4.32 4.78
C GLY A 118 -4.28 -3.93 3.35
N ALA A 119 -4.38 -2.67 2.95
CA ALA A 119 -4.02 -2.24 1.59
C ALA A 119 -2.51 -2.35 1.34
N VAL A 120 -2.13 -2.68 0.10
CA VAL A 120 -0.73 -2.70 -0.36
C VAL A 120 -0.54 -1.63 -1.42
N VAL A 121 0.04 -0.51 -1.02
CA VAL A 121 0.28 0.66 -1.88
C VAL A 121 1.65 0.52 -2.52
N LEU A 122 1.69 0.56 -3.84
CA LEU A 122 2.90 0.39 -4.66
C LEU A 122 3.16 1.60 -5.56
N ASP A 123 2.21 2.53 -5.63
CA ASP A 123 2.26 3.71 -6.48
C ASP A 123 1.82 4.95 -5.69
N GLU A 124 2.05 6.12 -6.28
CA GLU A 124 1.70 7.41 -5.71
C GLU A 124 0.19 7.54 -5.44
N VAL A 125 -0.15 8.16 -4.31
CA VAL A 125 -1.54 8.45 -3.93
C VAL A 125 -1.74 9.95 -3.91
N PRO A 126 -2.67 10.51 -4.71
CA PRO A 126 -2.90 11.95 -4.75
C PRO A 126 -3.47 12.48 -3.43
N PRO A 127 -3.36 13.79 -3.14
CA PRO A 127 -3.92 14.38 -1.95
C PRO A 127 -5.46 14.24 -1.88
N ASN A 128 -5.99 14.20 -0.67
CA ASN A 128 -7.42 14.03 -0.36
C ASN A 128 -8.04 12.75 -0.95
N ALA A 129 -7.20 11.72 -1.18
CA ALA A 129 -7.63 10.46 -1.77
C ALA A 129 -7.88 9.38 -0.72
N THR A 130 -8.63 8.36 -1.14
CA THR A 130 -8.76 7.10 -0.39
C THR A 130 -8.31 5.96 -1.30
N ALA A 131 -7.32 5.18 -0.84
CA ALA A 131 -6.81 4.01 -1.54
C ALA A 131 -7.14 2.73 -0.77
N VAL A 132 -7.58 1.68 -1.49
CA VAL A 132 -7.99 0.39 -0.92
C VAL A 132 -7.51 -0.77 -1.77
N GLY A 133 -7.33 -1.94 -1.17
CA GLY A 133 -7.07 -3.22 -1.84
C GLY A 133 -5.61 -3.62 -1.97
N VAL A 134 -5.38 -4.75 -2.66
CA VAL A 134 -4.07 -5.38 -2.90
C VAL A 134 -4.00 -5.81 -4.38
N PRO A 135 -3.25 -5.10 -5.23
CA PRO A 135 -2.62 -3.80 -5.00
C PRO A 135 -3.65 -2.68 -4.78
N ALA A 136 -3.26 -1.64 -4.02
CA ALA A 136 -4.17 -0.56 -3.69
C ALA A 136 -4.56 0.28 -4.92
N ARG A 137 -5.83 0.65 -4.97
CA ARG A 137 -6.38 1.54 -6.00
C ARG A 137 -7.04 2.74 -5.33
N VAL A 138 -6.91 3.90 -5.94
CA VAL A 138 -7.59 5.12 -5.50
C VAL A 138 -9.06 5.02 -5.87
N VAL A 139 -9.94 5.00 -4.86
CA VAL A 139 -11.40 4.84 -5.04
C VAL A 139 -12.17 6.14 -4.81
N ARG A 140 -11.57 7.12 -4.15
CA ARG A 140 -12.15 8.45 -3.93
C ARG A 140 -11.06 9.51 -3.99
N VAL A 141 -11.40 10.68 -4.52
CA VAL A 141 -10.60 11.91 -4.47
C VAL A 141 -11.52 13.05 -4.11
N ASN A 142 -11.12 13.91 -3.16
CA ASN A 142 -11.92 15.05 -2.66
C ASN A 142 -13.34 14.64 -2.20
N GLY A 143 -13.47 13.46 -1.58
CA GLY A 143 -14.74 12.92 -1.12
C GLY A 143 -15.67 12.38 -2.22
N ARG A 144 -15.34 12.60 -3.50
CA ARG A 144 -16.07 12.06 -4.65
C ARG A 144 -15.49 10.70 -5.03
N LYS A 145 -16.36 9.76 -5.39
CA LYS A 145 -15.94 8.47 -5.94
C LYS A 145 -15.23 8.72 -7.27
N VAL A 146 -14.09 8.08 -7.46
CA VAL A 146 -13.42 8.11 -8.77
C VAL A 146 -14.23 7.17 -9.66
N ASP A 147 -14.88 7.73 -10.67
CA ASP A 147 -15.52 6.95 -11.71
C ASP A 147 -14.41 6.25 -12.50
N SER A 148 -14.18 4.99 -12.24
CA SER A 148 -13.55 4.14 -13.24
C SER A 148 -14.60 3.93 -14.33
N ASP A 149 -14.25 4.17 -15.55
CA ASP A 149 -15.11 4.26 -16.74
C ASP A 149 -15.93 2.99 -17.06
N MET A 150 -16.08 2.06 -16.14
CA MET A 150 -16.96 0.90 -16.23
C MET A 150 -17.14 0.24 -14.85
N ASP A 151 -18.29 0.41 -14.31
CA ASP A 151 -19.06 -0.39 -13.38
C ASP A 151 -19.50 0.32 -12.08
N GLN A 152 -20.82 0.45 -11.98
CA GLN A 152 -21.50 1.17 -10.91
C GLN A 152 -21.76 0.32 -9.65
N VAL A 153 -21.42 -0.96 -9.62
CA VAL A 153 -21.85 -1.86 -8.53
C VAL A 153 -20.74 -2.67 -7.87
N HIS A 154 -19.65 -2.95 -8.56
CA HIS A 154 -18.56 -3.74 -7.99
C HIS A 154 -17.24 -3.03 -8.27
N ILE A 155 -16.43 -2.77 -7.24
CA ILE A 155 -14.98 -2.59 -7.40
C ILE A 155 -14.45 -4.02 -7.52
N PRO A 156 -14.19 -4.55 -8.72
CA PRO A 156 -13.67 -5.89 -8.82
C PRO A 156 -12.24 -5.87 -8.30
N ASP A 157 -11.93 -6.78 -7.39
CA ASP A 157 -10.59 -7.28 -7.21
C ASP A 157 -9.96 -7.50 -8.60
N PRO A 158 -8.70 -7.06 -8.87
CA PRO A 158 -8.01 -7.28 -10.14
C PRO A 158 -8.06 -8.75 -10.61
N VAL A 159 -8.07 -9.69 -9.67
CA VAL A 159 -8.27 -11.13 -9.92
C VAL A 159 -9.69 -11.39 -10.46
N SER A 160 -10.71 -10.75 -9.91
CA SER A 160 -12.09 -10.87 -10.39
C SER A 160 -12.28 -10.26 -11.78
N GLN A 161 -11.58 -9.17 -12.11
CA GLN A 161 -11.60 -8.60 -13.47
C GLN A 161 -10.96 -9.55 -14.49
N GLU A 162 -9.82 -10.13 -14.16
CA GLU A 162 -9.15 -11.08 -15.04
C GLU A 162 -9.95 -12.37 -15.19
N LEU A 163 -10.59 -12.85 -14.12
CA LEU A 163 -11.51 -13.99 -14.19
C LEU A 163 -12.73 -13.71 -15.07
N CYS A 164 -13.33 -12.51 -15.00
CA CYS A 164 -14.42 -12.11 -15.89
C CYS A 164 -13.97 -12.03 -17.34
N ARG A 165 -12.78 -11.51 -17.61
CA ARG A 165 -12.19 -11.45 -18.96
C ARG A 165 -11.94 -12.85 -19.51
N LEU A 166 -11.32 -13.73 -18.71
CA LEU A 166 -11.08 -15.12 -19.09
C LEU A 166 -12.37 -15.88 -19.37
N ARG A 167 -13.42 -15.68 -18.55
CA ARG A 167 -14.74 -16.24 -18.77
C ARG A 167 -15.35 -15.79 -20.10
N GLY A 168 -15.27 -14.49 -20.41
CA GLY A 168 -15.75 -13.95 -21.70
C GLY A 168 -15.01 -14.57 -22.90
N MET A 169 -13.69 -14.77 -22.80
CA MET A 169 -12.91 -15.44 -23.85
C MET A 169 -13.29 -16.93 -24.00
N ILE A 170 -13.54 -17.63 -22.91
CA ILE A 170 -14.00 -19.03 -22.92
C ILE A 170 -15.36 -19.13 -23.61
N GLU A 171 -16.32 -18.29 -23.25
CA GLU A 171 -17.66 -18.28 -23.89
C GLU A 171 -17.59 -17.97 -25.39
N GLN A 172 -16.67 -17.10 -25.81
CA GLN A 172 -16.45 -16.81 -27.22
C GLN A 172 -15.87 -18.00 -27.96
N LEU A 173 -14.85 -18.64 -27.40
CA LEU A 173 -14.24 -19.86 -27.95
C LEU A 173 -15.25 -21.02 -28.02
N GLU A 174 -16.11 -21.18 -27.01
CA GLU A 174 -17.17 -22.21 -27.06
C GLU A 174 -18.15 -21.97 -28.20
N LYS A 175 -18.52 -20.71 -28.48
CA LYS A 175 -19.39 -20.36 -29.63
C LYS A 175 -18.71 -20.67 -30.95
N GLU A 176 -17.44 -20.32 -31.10
CA GLU A 176 -16.68 -20.62 -32.32
C GLU A 176 -16.54 -22.12 -32.57
N VAL A 177 -16.20 -22.90 -31.51
CA VAL A 177 -16.12 -24.37 -31.59
C VAL A 177 -17.48 -24.98 -31.98
N LYS A 178 -18.56 -24.43 -31.44
CA LYS A 178 -19.91 -24.90 -31.76
C LYS A 178 -20.30 -24.64 -33.24
N LEU A 179 -19.94 -23.46 -33.75
CA LEU A 179 -20.13 -23.11 -35.15
C LEU A 179 -19.28 -23.99 -36.08
N LEU A 180 -18.04 -24.24 -35.74
CA LEU A 180 -17.15 -25.12 -36.52
C LEU A 180 -17.65 -26.58 -36.55
N LYS A 181 -18.22 -27.07 -35.44
CA LYS A 181 -18.82 -28.42 -35.35
C LYS A 181 -20.08 -28.53 -36.18
N THR A 182 -20.92 -27.48 -36.22
CA THR A 182 -22.14 -27.46 -37.04
C THR A 182 -21.82 -27.46 -38.53
N ASN A 183 -20.85 -26.61 -38.95
CA ASN A 183 -20.39 -26.56 -40.36
C ASN A 183 -19.68 -27.86 -40.82
N LYS A 184 -19.09 -28.61 -39.90
CA LYS A 184 -18.45 -29.91 -40.24
C LYS A 184 -19.47 -31.04 -40.33
N GLY A 185 -20.66 -30.90 -39.67
CA GLY A 185 -21.75 -31.86 -39.73
C GLY A 185 -22.58 -31.77 -41.05
N GLU A 186 -22.65 -30.55 -41.63
CA GLU A 186 -23.43 -30.35 -42.86
C GLU A 186 -22.64 -30.75 -44.12
N GLY A 187 -21.29 -30.82 -44.07
CA GLY A 187 -20.47 -31.23 -45.19
C GLY A 187 -20.34 -32.76 -45.42
N GLN A 188 -20.97 -33.60 -44.58
CA GLN A 188 -20.91 -35.06 -44.69
C GLN A 188 -22.21 -35.71 -45.25
N HIS A 189 -23.20 -34.92 -45.69
CA HIS A 189 -24.47 -35.42 -46.22
C HIS A 189 -24.67 -35.15 -47.72
N GLU A 190 -23.67 -34.64 -48.45
CA GLU A 190 -23.79 -34.37 -49.89
C GLU A 190 -23.06 -35.38 -50.81
N ASP A 191 -22.49 -36.46 -50.29
CA ASP A 191 -21.90 -37.51 -51.07
C ASP A 191 -22.53 -38.88 -50.79
N LEU A 192 -23.80 -39.10 -51.28
CA LEU A 192 -24.37 -40.45 -51.48
C LEU A 192 -25.43 -40.39 -52.60
#